data_f7f76bb6316e8a3d6f05b4a767bb08ec
#
_entry.id   f7f76bb6316e8a3d6f05b4a767bb08ec
#
_cell.length_a   1.000
_cell.length_b   1.000
_cell.length_c   1.000
_cell.angle_alpha   90.00
_cell.angle_beta   90.00
_cell.angle_gamma   90.00
#
_symmetry.space_group_name_H-M   'P 1'
#
loop_
_entity.id
_entity.type
_entity.pdbx_description
1 polymer ?
#
loop_
_entity_poly.entity_id
_entity_poly.type
_entity_poly.pdbx_seq_one_letter_code
_entity_poly.pdbx_strand_id
1 'polypeptide(L)'
;MAGQNTSNITNESISEFVYQLDSQPYNMTYADWTAEWWQWAYSVPRDKNPSYDDTGKYCGENQQGPVWFLTLSYEHPVTRICSIPENTSLLATLLNSECSFAEYPNLASLSDLRSCAKEQQDHVVSPMASLNGTEIPNLEDFRIQSGLFNITLPLNNILDLPAQTTQAISDGNWIFIKPLPTGTHKLILKGNVADNINNNINNGSSFEFAGPVGWNYTTTYVLTVKDT
;
A
#
# COMPACT_ATOMS: atom_id res chain seq x y z
N MET A 1 -19.97 7.93 31.46
CA MET A 1 -20.22 7.89 30.00
C MET A 1 -19.23 8.84 29.38
N ALA A 2 -18.12 8.33 28.88
CA ALA A 2 -17.13 9.16 28.15
C ALA A 2 -17.62 9.28 26.72
N GLY A 3 -17.96 10.53 26.32
CA GLY A 3 -18.37 10.83 24.95
C GLY A 3 -17.21 10.58 24.01
N GLN A 4 -17.41 9.75 22.98
CA GLN A 4 -16.50 9.60 21.87
C GLN A 4 -16.55 10.92 21.09
N ASN A 5 -15.49 11.72 21.19
CA ASN A 5 -15.26 12.85 20.30
C ASN A 5 -14.83 12.29 18.93
N THR A 6 -15.78 11.95 18.09
CA THR A 6 -15.55 11.79 16.66
C THR A 6 -15.50 13.21 16.08
N SER A 7 -14.28 13.70 15.78
CA SER A 7 -14.13 14.94 15.03
C SER A 7 -14.75 14.73 13.65
N ASN A 8 -15.83 15.46 13.35
CA ASN A 8 -16.42 15.50 12.01
C ASN A 8 -15.46 16.22 11.06
N ILE A 9 -14.71 15.46 10.29
CA ILE A 9 -13.85 15.96 9.20
C ILE A 9 -14.77 16.20 7.99
N THR A 10 -14.78 17.42 7.45
CA THR A 10 -15.54 17.77 6.24
C THR A 10 -14.70 17.53 4.98
N ASN A 11 -15.31 17.46 3.79
CA ASN A 11 -14.61 17.23 2.52
C ASN A 11 -13.49 18.25 2.24
N GLU A 12 -13.67 19.52 2.61
CA GLU A 12 -12.63 20.54 2.47
C GLU A 12 -11.44 20.31 3.41
N SER A 13 -11.67 19.68 4.57
CA SER A 13 -10.61 19.39 5.54
C SER A 13 -9.83 18.12 5.22
N ILE A 14 -10.35 17.21 4.41
CA ILE A 14 -9.64 15.94 4.14
C ILE A 14 -8.39 16.15 3.27
N SER A 15 -8.42 17.09 2.32
CA SER A 15 -7.25 17.47 1.54
C SER A 15 -6.09 18.03 2.40
N GLU A 16 -6.42 18.56 3.58
CA GLU A 16 -5.41 19.01 4.54
C GLU A 16 -4.66 17.85 5.20
N PHE A 17 -5.29 16.66 5.29
CA PHE A 17 -4.70 15.47 5.90
C PHE A 17 -3.91 14.61 4.94
N VAL A 18 -3.97 14.85 3.64
CA VAL A 18 -3.22 14.08 2.63
C VAL A 18 -2.11 14.95 2.05
N TYR A 19 -0.92 14.37 1.91
CA TYR A 19 0.17 15.02 1.18
C TYR A 19 -0.15 15.06 -0.30
N GLN A 20 0.16 16.18 -0.97
CA GLN A 20 0.06 16.30 -2.42
C GLN A 20 1.18 15.51 -3.11
N LEU A 21 0.95 15.05 -4.34
CA LEU A 21 1.89 14.20 -5.08
C LEU A 21 3.25 14.84 -5.36
N ASP A 22 3.26 16.17 -5.54
CA ASP A 22 4.46 16.97 -5.78
C ASP A 22 5.20 17.36 -4.48
N SER A 23 4.62 17.02 -3.32
CA SER A 23 5.26 17.25 -2.03
C SER A 23 6.41 16.26 -1.79
N GLN A 24 7.34 16.66 -0.94
CA GLN A 24 8.46 15.83 -0.53
C GLN A 24 8.50 15.67 1.00
N PRO A 25 7.52 14.96 1.59
CA PRO A 25 7.50 14.75 3.02
C PRO A 25 8.80 14.06 3.47
N TYR A 26 9.41 14.61 4.49
CA TYR A 26 10.69 14.13 5.02
C TYR A 26 11.85 14.13 4.00
N ASN A 27 11.83 15.05 3.04
CA ASN A 27 12.82 15.21 1.95
C ASN A 27 12.90 14.02 0.97
N MET A 28 11.83 13.26 0.83
CA MET A 28 11.72 12.15 -0.13
C MET A 28 10.49 12.35 -1.01
N THR A 29 10.57 11.93 -2.26
CA THR A 29 9.41 11.95 -3.17
C THR A 29 8.41 10.85 -2.80
N TYR A 30 7.18 10.96 -3.30
CA TYR A 30 6.21 9.88 -3.18
C TYR A 30 6.76 8.56 -3.75
N ALA A 31 7.42 8.62 -4.91
CA ALA A 31 8.02 7.44 -5.55
C ALA A 31 9.09 6.77 -4.66
N ASP A 32 9.90 7.56 -3.95
CA ASP A 32 10.87 7.01 -3.00
C ASP A 32 10.17 6.34 -1.81
N TRP A 33 9.11 6.96 -1.28
CA TRP A 33 8.34 6.38 -0.18
C TRP A 33 7.61 5.08 -0.57
N THR A 34 7.16 4.95 -1.83
CA THR A 34 6.58 3.68 -2.30
C THR A 34 7.62 2.57 -2.34
N ALA A 35 8.87 2.88 -2.70
CA ALA A 35 9.97 1.93 -2.66
C ALA A 35 10.29 1.50 -1.21
N GLU A 36 10.34 2.44 -0.26
CA GLU A 36 10.53 2.14 1.17
C GLU A 36 9.40 1.24 1.72
N TRP A 37 8.16 1.48 1.30
CA TRP A 37 7.03 0.63 1.68
C TRP A 37 7.24 -0.81 1.21
N TRP A 38 7.66 -1.02 -0.03
CA TRP A 38 7.90 -2.36 -0.57
C TRP A 38 9.08 -3.06 0.11
N GLN A 39 10.16 -2.30 0.40
CA GLN A 39 11.30 -2.83 1.16
C GLN A 39 10.85 -3.30 2.55
N TRP A 40 10.03 -2.51 3.23
CA TRP A 40 9.44 -2.89 4.51
C TRP A 40 8.54 -4.11 4.37
N ALA A 41 7.58 -4.11 3.46
CA ALA A 41 6.59 -5.18 3.30
C ALA A 41 7.24 -6.54 3.03
N TYR A 42 8.28 -6.57 2.20
CA TYR A 42 8.99 -7.79 1.87
C TYR A 42 10.05 -8.20 2.90
N SER A 43 10.51 -7.27 3.75
CA SER A 43 11.46 -7.60 4.84
C SER A 43 10.83 -8.40 5.97
N VAL A 44 9.49 -8.37 6.08
CA VAL A 44 8.77 -9.05 7.16
C VAL A 44 8.44 -10.49 6.75
N PRO A 45 8.89 -11.49 7.52
CA PRO A 45 8.54 -12.90 7.26
C PRO A 45 7.02 -13.13 7.27
N ARG A 46 6.54 -14.10 6.47
CA ARG A 46 5.13 -14.40 6.24
C ARG A 46 4.29 -14.53 7.54
N ASP A 47 4.83 -15.21 8.54
CA ASP A 47 4.14 -15.49 9.81
C ASP A 47 3.89 -14.25 10.69
N LYS A 48 4.55 -13.14 10.38
CA LYS A 48 4.39 -11.84 11.05
C LYS A 48 4.03 -10.71 10.09
N ASN A 49 3.85 -11.02 8.82
CA ASN A 49 3.63 -9.99 7.82
C ASN A 49 2.26 -9.35 7.98
N PRO A 50 2.19 -8.01 8.11
CA PRO A 50 0.92 -7.30 8.30
C PRO A 50 -0.11 -7.52 7.17
N SER A 51 0.32 -7.89 5.96
CA SER A 51 -0.60 -8.19 4.85
C SER A 51 -1.44 -9.44 5.09
N TYR A 52 -0.94 -10.38 5.89
CA TYR A 52 -1.59 -11.64 6.26
C TYR A 52 -2.15 -11.64 7.70
N ASP A 53 -2.14 -10.48 8.36
CA ASP A 53 -2.67 -10.32 9.72
C ASP A 53 -4.08 -9.72 9.67
N ASP A 54 -5.07 -10.48 10.08
CA ASP A 54 -6.48 -10.06 10.08
C ASP A 54 -6.82 -9.08 11.21
N THR A 55 -6.01 -9.04 12.25
CA THR A 55 -6.35 -8.39 13.52
C THR A 55 -5.64 -7.08 13.78
N GLY A 56 -4.49 -6.86 13.14
CA GLY A 56 -3.59 -5.76 13.43
C GLY A 56 -2.54 -6.06 14.49
N LYS A 57 -2.41 -7.31 14.93
CA LYS A 57 -1.42 -7.73 15.92
C LYS A 57 0.01 -7.39 15.49
N TYR A 58 0.29 -7.48 14.19
CA TYR A 58 1.61 -7.23 13.61
C TYR A 58 1.73 -5.85 12.94
N CYS A 59 0.80 -4.93 13.18
CA CYS A 59 0.87 -3.56 12.63
C CYS A 59 2.20 -2.85 12.89
N GLY A 60 2.83 -3.12 14.03
CA GLY A 60 4.10 -2.50 14.45
C GLY A 60 5.34 -3.23 13.96
N GLU A 61 5.21 -4.32 13.22
CA GLU A 61 6.37 -5.12 12.83
C GLU A 61 7.28 -4.36 11.88
N ASN A 62 8.56 -4.24 12.23
CA ASN A 62 9.60 -3.54 11.47
C ASN A 62 9.27 -2.07 11.09
N GLN A 63 8.32 -1.42 11.75
CA GLN A 63 8.04 0.01 11.53
C GLN A 63 9.20 0.85 12.06
N GLN A 64 9.69 1.78 11.24
CA GLN A 64 10.81 2.65 11.58
C GLN A 64 10.63 4.06 11.02
N GLY A 65 11.23 5.06 11.69
CA GLY A 65 11.24 6.44 11.20
C GLY A 65 9.90 7.16 11.34
N PRO A 66 9.68 8.24 10.56
CA PRO A 66 8.55 9.15 10.72
C PRO A 66 7.29 8.72 9.96
N VAL A 67 7.35 7.59 9.23
CA VAL A 67 6.25 7.09 8.40
C VAL A 67 5.89 5.68 8.83
N TRP A 68 4.62 5.46 9.11
CA TRP A 68 4.04 4.16 9.42
C TRP A 68 3.38 3.57 8.18
N PHE A 69 3.76 2.38 7.80
CA PHE A 69 3.27 1.71 6.61
C PHE A 69 2.03 0.87 6.91
N LEU A 70 1.04 0.96 6.03
CA LEU A 70 -0.20 0.19 6.13
C LEU A 70 -0.42 -0.62 4.85
N THR A 71 -0.93 -1.85 4.99
CA THR A 71 -1.16 -2.78 3.89
C THR A 71 -2.66 -3.04 3.69
N LEU A 72 -3.05 -3.52 2.50
CA LEU A 72 -4.33 -4.19 2.31
C LEU A 72 -4.27 -5.66 2.77
N SER A 73 -5.43 -6.24 3.04
CA SER A 73 -5.59 -7.69 3.11
C SER A 73 -5.81 -8.24 1.71
N TYR A 74 -5.11 -9.31 1.37
CA TYR A 74 -5.20 -9.95 0.05
C TYR A 74 -6.19 -11.11 0.00
N GLU A 75 -6.73 -11.57 1.12
CA GLU A 75 -7.56 -12.77 1.17
C GLU A 75 -9.05 -12.47 1.35
N HIS A 76 -9.39 -11.59 2.27
CA HIS A 76 -10.78 -11.25 2.60
C HIS A 76 -10.87 -9.90 3.33
N PRO A 77 -12.07 -9.33 3.48
CA PRO A 77 -12.25 -8.11 4.25
C PRO A 77 -11.87 -8.30 5.71
N VAL A 78 -11.06 -7.38 6.25
CA VAL A 78 -10.56 -7.45 7.63
C VAL A 78 -10.75 -6.14 8.38
N THR A 79 -10.71 -6.23 9.71
CA THR A 79 -10.62 -5.06 10.60
C THR A 79 -9.39 -5.20 11.49
N ARG A 80 -8.42 -4.31 11.30
CA ARG A 80 -7.15 -4.28 12.04
C ARG A 80 -7.17 -3.18 13.09
N ILE A 81 -6.73 -3.49 14.30
CA ILE A 81 -6.62 -2.54 15.41
C ILE A 81 -5.13 -2.25 15.63
N CYS A 82 -4.72 -1.00 15.40
CA CYS A 82 -3.33 -0.60 15.48
C CYS A 82 -3.13 0.60 16.41
N SER A 83 -2.03 0.60 17.15
CA SER A 83 -1.57 1.78 17.91
C SER A 83 -0.45 2.45 17.12
N ILE A 84 -0.61 3.73 16.86
CA ILE A 84 0.31 4.54 16.09
C ILE A 84 0.93 5.60 17.02
N PRO A 85 2.26 5.81 17.01
CA PRO A 85 2.85 6.93 17.71
C PRO A 85 2.33 8.26 17.17
N GLU A 86 2.17 9.26 18.03
CA GLU A 86 1.86 10.62 17.58
C GLU A 86 2.97 11.16 16.66
N ASN A 87 2.67 12.21 15.91
CA ASN A 87 3.61 12.85 14.97
C ASN A 87 4.14 11.91 13.86
N THR A 88 3.47 10.76 13.65
CA THR A 88 3.82 9.79 12.61
C THR A 88 2.85 9.89 11.44
N SER A 89 3.37 10.05 10.22
CA SER A 89 2.56 10.00 8.99
C SER A 89 2.24 8.57 8.60
N LEU A 90 1.18 8.37 7.83
CA LEU A 90 0.75 7.05 7.39
C LEU A 90 0.87 6.93 5.88
N LEU A 91 1.58 5.94 5.37
CA LEU A 91 1.56 5.59 3.96
C LEU A 91 0.80 4.28 3.76
N ALA A 92 -0.32 4.35 3.06
CA ALA A 92 -1.17 3.21 2.78
C ALA A 92 -1.30 2.94 1.28
N THR A 93 -1.28 1.67 0.92
CA THR A 93 -1.59 1.24 -0.44
C THR A 93 -3.09 1.06 -0.64
N LEU A 94 -3.56 1.36 -1.86
CA LEU A 94 -4.95 1.15 -2.29
C LEU A 94 -5.11 0.02 -3.32
N LEU A 95 -4.13 -0.64 -3.63
CA LEU A 95 -3.72 -1.71 -4.53
C LEU A 95 -2.49 -1.23 -5.28
N ASN A 96 -1.50 -2.06 -5.23
CA ASN A 96 -0.22 -1.80 -5.85
C ASN A 96 0.37 -3.10 -6.38
N SER A 97 1.16 -2.96 -7.42
CA SER A 97 1.86 -4.05 -8.07
C SER A 97 3.36 -3.80 -8.00
N GLU A 98 4.11 -4.85 -8.03
CA GLU A 98 5.56 -4.82 -8.09
C GLU A 98 6.03 -5.93 -9.01
N CYS A 99 7.13 -5.73 -9.68
CA CYS A 99 7.85 -6.75 -10.42
C CYS A 99 9.33 -6.70 -10.05
N SER A 100 9.89 -7.87 -9.76
CA SER A 100 11.32 -8.04 -9.47
C SER A 100 11.97 -9.08 -10.37
N PHE A 101 13.29 -9.01 -10.50
CA PHE A 101 14.03 -10.05 -11.23
C PHE A 101 13.99 -11.39 -10.53
N ALA A 102 13.65 -11.45 -9.24
CA ALA A 102 13.49 -12.72 -8.53
C ALA A 102 12.17 -13.41 -8.87
N GLU A 103 11.08 -12.66 -9.02
CA GLU A 103 9.77 -13.19 -9.40
C GLU A 103 9.67 -13.48 -10.89
N TYR A 104 10.30 -12.64 -11.70
CA TYR A 104 10.28 -12.71 -13.16
C TYR A 104 11.69 -12.83 -13.73
N PRO A 105 12.32 -14.01 -13.62
CA PRO A 105 13.72 -14.21 -14.02
C PRO A 105 13.97 -14.07 -15.54
N ASN A 106 12.90 -14.01 -16.33
CA ASN A 106 12.98 -13.77 -17.77
C ASN A 106 13.10 -12.27 -18.13
N LEU A 107 12.86 -11.36 -17.18
CA LEU A 107 13.07 -9.95 -17.39
C LEU A 107 14.56 -9.65 -17.36
N ALA A 108 15.02 -8.80 -18.29
CA ALA A 108 16.42 -8.53 -18.48
C ALA A 108 16.83 -7.06 -18.31
N SER A 109 15.85 -6.17 -18.22
CA SER A 109 16.11 -4.72 -18.18
C SER A 109 15.20 -3.96 -17.20
N LEU A 110 15.63 -2.75 -16.88
CA LEU A 110 14.81 -1.79 -16.12
C LEU A 110 13.49 -1.47 -16.87
N SER A 111 13.52 -1.42 -18.19
CA SER A 111 12.32 -1.19 -19.00
C SER A 111 11.31 -2.33 -18.83
N ASP A 112 11.80 -3.57 -18.75
CA ASP A 112 10.93 -4.74 -18.60
C ASP A 112 10.25 -4.72 -17.22
N LEU A 113 10.99 -4.40 -16.14
CA LEU A 113 10.40 -4.25 -14.81
C LEU A 113 9.33 -3.14 -14.77
N ARG A 114 9.60 -1.99 -15.43
CA ARG A 114 8.63 -0.89 -15.53
C ARG A 114 7.36 -1.31 -16.23
N SER A 115 7.50 -1.98 -17.37
CA SER A 115 6.37 -2.46 -18.16
C SER A 115 5.57 -3.49 -17.37
N CYS A 116 6.25 -4.44 -16.73
CA CYS A 116 5.64 -5.48 -15.89
C CYS A 116 4.80 -4.85 -14.77
N ALA A 117 5.37 -3.99 -13.93
CA ALA A 117 4.66 -3.35 -12.82
C ALA A 117 3.46 -2.52 -13.31
N LYS A 118 3.65 -1.78 -14.42
CA LYS A 118 2.59 -0.99 -15.03
C LYS A 118 1.45 -1.86 -15.54
N GLU A 119 1.75 -2.92 -16.30
CA GLU A 119 0.74 -3.83 -16.86
C GLU A 119 -0.06 -4.53 -15.77
N GLN A 120 0.58 -4.96 -14.67
CA GLN A 120 -0.11 -5.50 -13.50
C GLN A 120 -1.06 -4.46 -12.89
N GLN A 121 -0.60 -3.21 -12.73
CA GLN A 121 -1.40 -2.14 -12.13
C GLN A 121 -2.53 -1.65 -13.02
N ASP A 122 -2.43 -1.77 -14.35
CA ASP A 122 -3.47 -1.36 -15.30
C ASP A 122 -4.79 -2.14 -15.13
N HIS A 123 -4.77 -3.25 -14.40
CA HIS A 123 -5.95 -4.04 -14.04
C HIS A 123 -6.65 -3.58 -12.75
N VAL A 124 -6.05 -2.68 -12.01
CA VAL A 124 -6.65 -2.11 -10.80
C VAL A 124 -7.63 -1.01 -11.18
N VAL A 125 -8.84 -1.10 -10.64
CA VAL A 125 -9.91 -0.14 -10.87
C VAL A 125 -10.54 0.31 -9.55
N SER A 126 -11.13 1.51 -9.54
CA SER A 126 -11.92 2.05 -8.43
C SER A 126 -11.22 2.02 -7.06
N PRO A 127 -10.01 2.58 -6.91
CA PRO A 127 -9.42 2.76 -5.60
C PRO A 127 -10.30 3.69 -4.77
N MET A 128 -10.57 3.32 -3.52
CA MET A 128 -11.37 4.11 -2.58
C MET A 128 -10.72 4.11 -1.21
N ALA A 129 -10.77 5.25 -0.55
CA ALA A 129 -10.40 5.38 0.86
C ALA A 129 -11.31 6.36 1.59
N SER A 130 -11.53 6.12 2.88
CA SER A 130 -12.22 7.08 3.74
C SER A 130 -11.55 7.16 5.10
N LEU A 131 -11.46 8.38 5.63
CA LEU A 131 -10.94 8.66 6.97
C LEU A 131 -12.06 9.24 7.83
N ASN A 132 -12.34 8.60 8.97
CA ASN A 132 -13.40 8.99 9.90
C ASN A 132 -14.80 9.16 9.25
N GLY A 133 -15.07 8.38 8.22
CA GLY A 133 -16.34 8.41 7.49
C GLY A 133 -16.38 9.40 6.33
N THR A 134 -15.33 10.20 6.13
CA THR A 134 -15.23 11.11 4.98
C THR A 134 -14.35 10.48 3.89
N GLU A 135 -14.87 10.44 2.68
CA GLU A 135 -14.18 9.89 1.52
C GLU A 135 -13.00 10.78 1.10
N ILE A 136 -11.89 10.15 0.73
CA ILE A 136 -10.73 10.84 0.13
C ILE A 136 -10.94 10.84 -1.39
N PRO A 137 -11.09 12.00 -2.02
CA PRO A 137 -11.41 12.10 -3.44
C PRO A 137 -10.19 11.88 -4.35
N ASN A 138 -10.47 11.61 -5.64
CA ASN A 138 -9.49 11.60 -6.75
C ASN A 138 -8.33 10.63 -6.54
N LEU A 139 -8.59 9.46 -5.98
CA LEU A 139 -7.54 8.48 -5.65
C LEU A 139 -6.91 7.84 -6.89
N GLU A 140 -7.56 7.89 -8.04
CA GLU A 140 -7.00 7.52 -9.33
C GLU A 140 -5.82 8.41 -9.73
N ASP A 141 -5.80 9.67 -9.32
CA ASP A 141 -4.68 10.60 -9.58
C ASP A 141 -3.44 10.28 -8.74
N PHE A 142 -3.58 9.47 -7.68
CA PHE A 142 -2.50 9.07 -6.79
C PHE A 142 -1.80 7.78 -7.22
N ARG A 143 -1.82 7.48 -8.52
CA ARG A 143 -1.03 6.38 -9.08
C ARG A 143 0.41 6.81 -9.30
N ILE A 144 1.34 6.03 -8.77
CA ILE A 144 2.77 6.35 -8.79
C ILE A 144 3.57 5.11 -9.15
N GLN A 145 4.46 5.26 -10.13
CA GLN A 145 5.49 4.28 -10.41
C GLN A 145 6.79 4.68 -9.70
N SER A 146 7.42 3.73 -9.01
CA SER A 146 8.68 3.95 -8.29
C SER A 146 9.89 4.10 -9.23
N GLY A 147 11.00 4.56 -8.68
CA GLY A 147 12.32 4.30 -9.24
C GLY A 147 12.71 2.83 -9.09
N LEU A 148 13.90 2.45 -9.58
CA LEU A 148 14.48 1.14 -9.29
C LEU A 148 14.91 1.10 -7.83
N PHE A 149 14.52 0.06 -7.11
CA PHE A 149 14.91 -0.15 -5.72
C PHE A 149 15.33 -1.61 -5.47
N ASN A 150 16.00 -1.83 -4.35
CA ASN A 150 16.36 -3.17 -3.92
C ASN A 150 15.35 -3.68 -2.89
N ILE A 151 14.98 -4.95 -2.98
CA ILE A 151 14.23 -5.66 -1.95
C ILE A 151 15.10 -6.79 -1.42
N THR A 152 15.02 -7.03 -0.10
CA THR A 152 15.70 -8.15 0.55
C THR A 152 14.66 -9.10 1.09
N LEU A 153 14.61 -10.26 0.50
CA LEU A 153 13.70 -11.34 0.87
C LEU A 153 14.34 -12.18 1.98
N PRO A 154 13.71 -12.25 3.18
CA PRO A 154 14.19 -13.13 4.25
C PRO A 154 13.87 -14.60 3.95
N LEU A 155 14.38 -15.49 4.78
CA LEU A 155 13.82 -16.84 4.89
C LEU A 155 12.33 -16.73 5.27
N ASN A 156 11.47 -17.58 4.70
CA ASN A 156 10.02 -17.53 4.94
C ASN A 156 9.38 -16.21 4.49
N ASN A 157 9.83 -15.65 3.35
CA ASN A 157 9.23 -14.46 2.78
C ASN A 157 7.84 -14.74 2.16
N ILE A 158 7.09 -13.68 1.87
CA ILE A 158 5.71 -13.80 1.38
C ILE A 158 5.61 -14.26 -0.08
N LEU A 159 6.72 -14.25 -0.82
CA LEU A 159 6.80 -14.69 -2.22
C LEU A 159 7.14 -16.18 -2.35
N ASP A 160 7.45 -16.87 -1.25
CA ASP A 160 7.92 -18.26 -1.22
C ASP A 160 9.18 -18.50 -2.10
N LEU A 161 10.00 -17.46 -2.27
CA LEU A 161 11.26 -17.51 -3.00
C LEU A 161 12.45 -17.73 -2.05
N PRO A 162 13.61 -18.20 -2.57
CA PRO A 162 14.84 -18.24 -1.79
C PRO A 162 15.19 -16.88 -1.20
N ALA A 163 15.76 -16.87 0.02
CA ALA A 163 16.26 -15.64 0.64
C ALA A 163 17.35 -15.01 -0.24
N GLN A 164 17.14 -13.77 -0.64
CA GLN A 164 18.03 -13.04 -1.56
C GLN A 164 17.75 -11.55 -1.55
N THR A 165 18.65 -10.79 -2.15
CA THR A 165 18.39 -9.39 -2.54
C THR A 165 18.21 -9.33 -4.04
N THR A 166 17.18 -8.62 -4.50
CA THR A 166 16.86 -8.43 -5.92
C THR A 166 16.44 -6.99 -6.18
N GLN A 167 16.38 -6.61 -7.44
CA GLN A 167 15.91 -5.30 -7.86
C GLN A 167 14.47 -5.37 -8.33
N ALA A 168 13.71 -4.31 -8.04
CA ALA A 168 12.29 -4.21 -8.31
C ALA A 168 11.89 -2.81 -8.77
N ILE A 169 10.73 -2.75 -9.41
CA ILE A 169 9.96 -1.54 -9.69
C ILE A 169 8.51 -1.80 -9.28
N SER A 170 7.88 -0.81 -8.68
CA SER A 170 6.45 -0.86 -8.35
C SER A 170 5.64 0.18 -9.11
N ASP A 171 4.35 -0.11 -9.26
CA ASP A 171 3.32 0.83 -9.73
C ASP A 171 2.09 0.64 -8.85
N GLY A 172 1.41 1.71 -8.48
CA GLY A 172 0.27 1.56 -7.57
C GLY A 172 -0.42 2.86 -7.20
N ASN A 173 -1.61 2.70 -6.60
CA ASN A 173 -2.36 3.81 -6.02
C ASN A 173 -2.06 3.88 -4.52
N TRP A 174 -1.75 5.06 -4.05
CA TRP A 174 -1.25 5.29 -2.70
C TRP A 174 -1.96 6.47 -2.05
N ILE A 175 -2.05 6.45 -0.72
CA ILE A 175 -2.37 7.65 0.06
C ILE A 175 -1.31 7.87 1.14
N PHE A 176 -0.85 9.11 1.24
CA PHE A 176 0.10 9.52 2.25
C PHE A 176 -0.57 10.53 3.18
N ILE A 177 -0.94 10.06 4.36
CA ILE A 177 -1.70 10.82 5.35
C ILE A 177 -0.71 11.49 6.31
N LYS A 178 -0.88 12.78 6.53
CA LYS A 178 -0.14 13.56 7.53
C LYS A 178 -0.43 13.04 8.94
N PRO A 179 0.42 13.36 9.93
CA PRO A 179 0.18 12.94 11.30
C PRO A 179 -1.23 13.28 11.77
N LEU A 180 -1.96 12.28 12.24
CA LEU A 180 -3.29 12.43 12.78
C LEU A 180 -3.23 12.92 14.22
N PRO A 181 -4.22 13.69 14.69
CA PRO A 181 -4.33 14.06 16.10
C PRO A 181 -4.41 12.84 17.03
N THR A 182 -4.01 12.99 18.28
CA THR A 182 -4.23 11.96 19.29
C THR A 182 -5.70 11.57 19.38
N GLY A 183 -5.98 10.27 19.51
CA GLY A 183 -7.35 9.75 19.53
C GLY A 183 -7.52 8.50 18.70
N THR A 184 -8.76 8.13 18.45
CA THR A 184 -9.12 6.97 17.63
C THR A 184 -9.64 7.42 16.27
N HIS A 185 -9.04 6.86 15.22
CA HIS A 185 -9.40 7.15 13.82
C HIS A 185 -9.79 5.85 13.11
N LYS A 186 -10.72 5.97 12.17
CA LYS A 186 -11.12 4.85 11.31
C LYS A 186 -10.70 5.16 9.87
N LEU A 187 -9.78 4.33 9.34
CA LEU A 187 -9.37 4.39 7.95
C LEU A 187 -9.91 3.14 7.23
N ILE A 188 -10.63 3.35 6.13
CA ILE A 188 -11.11 2.26 5.27
C ILE A 188 -10.42 2.39 3.93
N LEU A 189 -9.81 1.31 3.48
CA LEU A 189 -9.13 1.17 2.20
C LEU A 189 -9.85 0.14 1.37
N LYS A 190 -10.14 0.45 0.10
CA LYS A 190 -10.78 -0.47 -0.85
C LYS A 190 -10.13 -0.34 -2.21
N GLY A 191 -10.19 -1.42 -2.96
CA GLY A 191 -9.78 -1.45 -4.35
C GLY A 191 -10.36 -2.68 -5.03
N ASN A 192 -10.54 -2.59 -6.33
CA ASN A 192 -11.09 -3.67 -7.14
C ASN A 192 -10.10 -3.99 -8.27
N VAL A 193 -10.05 -5.26 -8.62
CA VAL A 193 -9.40 -5.72 -9.84
C VAL A 193 -10.49 -5.99 -10.88
N ALA A 194 -10.26 -5.56 -12.13
CA ALA A 194 -11.27 -5.68 -13.20
C ALA A 194 -11.71 -7.12 -13.42
N ASP A 195 -13.03 -7.32 -13.65
CA ASP A 195 -13.63 -8.64 -13.90
C ASP A 195 -13.22 -9.26 -15.24
N ASN A 196 -12.92 -8.41 -16.22
CA ASN A 196 -12.60 -8.80 -17.59
C ASN A 196 -11.15 -8.41 -17.91
N ILE A 197 -10.21 -9.19 -17.41
CA ILE A 197 -8.85 -9.14 -17.90
C ILE A 197 -8.88 -9.95 -19.20
N ASN A 198 -9.03 -9.26 -20.34
CA ASN A 198 -8.75 -9.85 -21.63
C ASN A 198 -7.25 -10.16 -21.65
N ASN A 199 -6.87 -11.36 -21.22
CA ASN A 199 -5.56 -11.96 -21.46
C ASN A 199 -5.38 -12.15 -22.98
N ASN A 200 -5.67 -11.11 -23.75
CA ASN A 200 -5.37 -11.06 -25.16
C ASN A 200 -3.87 -10.78 -25.27
N ILE A 201 -3.10 -11.84 -25.13
CA ILE A 201 -1.68 -11.93 -25.53
C ILE A 201 -1.48 -11.33 -26.94
N ASN A 202 -2.56 -11.17 -27.70
CA ASN A 202 -2.58 -10.56 -29.04
C ASN A 202 -2.47 -9.02 -29.05
N ASN A 203 -2.57 -8.33 -27.92
CA ASN A 203 -2.47 -6.86 -27.86
C ASN A 203 -1.09 -6.35 -27.40
N GLY A 204 -0.05 -7.19 -27.43
CA GLY A 204 1.32 -6.78 -27.12
C GLY A 204 1.66 -6.74 -25.62
N SER A 205 0.76 -7.18 -24.73
CA SER A 205 1.10 -7.44 -23.32
C SER A 205 2.06 -8.62 -23.24
N SER A 206 3.19 -8.41 -22.60
CA SER A 206 4.24 -9.42 -22.44
C SER A 206 4.06 -10.24 -21.16
N PHE A 207 3.13 -9.84 -20.29
CA PHE A 207 2.99 -10.39 -18.95
C PHE A 207 1.56 -10.86 -18.68
N GLU A 208 1.44 -12.04 -18.09
CA GLU A 208 0.18 -12.54 -17.58
C GLU A 208 -0.10 -11.86 -16.23
N PHE A 209 -1.33 -11.37 -16.05
CA PHE A 209 -1.75 -10.81 -14.76
C PHE A 209 -1.75 -11.91 -13.70
N ALA A 210 -0.91 -11.76 -12.68
CA ALA A 210 -0.74 -12.75 -11.63
C ALA A 210 -1.76 -12.63 -10.49
N GLY A 211 -2.53 -11.53 -10.46
CA GLY A 211 -3.51 -11.26 -9.41
C GLY A 211 -4.87 -11.91 -9.67
N PRO A 212 -5.72 -12.00 -8.65
CA PRO A 212 -7.07 -12.51 -8.80
C PRO A 212 -7.98 -11.52 -9.53
N VAL A 213 -8.70 -12.02 -10.53
CA VAL A 213 -9.67 -11.25 -11.33
C VAL A 213 -10.96 -11.06 -10.56
N GLY A 214 -11.58 -9.87 -10.65
CA GLY A 214 -12.88 -9.58 -10.03
C GLY A 214 -12.83 -9.41 -8.51
N TRP A 215 -11.66 -9.26 -7.92
CA TRP A 215 -11.53 -9.14 -6.47
C TRP A 215 -11.88 -7.75 -5.96
N ASN A 216 -12.56 -7.77 -4.80
CA ASN A 216 -12.87 -6.59 -4.00
C ASN A 216 -12.06 -6.64 -2.70
N TYR A 217 -11.12 -5.76 -2.55
CA TYR A 217 -10.30 -5.64 -1.34
C TYR A 217 -10.91 -4.61 -0.41
N THR A 218 -11.04 -4.97 0.86
CA THR A 218 -11.47 -4.03 1.91
C THR A 218 -10.67 -4.28 3.17
N THR A 219 -9.94 -3.26 3.61
CA THR A 219 -9.26 -3.28 4.91
C THR A 219 -9.73 -2.08 5.72
N THR A 220 -10.25 -2.35 6.90
CA THR A 220 -10.59 -1.32 7.88
C THR A 220 -9.52 -1.28 8.95
N TYR A 221 -8.96 -0.10 9.18
CA TYR A 221 -8.07 0.17 10.29
C TYR A 221 -8.80 0.98 11.37
N VAL A 222 -8.72 0.50 12.61
CA VAL A 222 -9.04 1.27 13.81
C VAL A 222 -7.70 1.69 14.42
N LEU A 223 -7.31 2.93 14.17
CA LEU A 223 -6.01 3.48 14.54
C LEU A 223 -6.15 4.25 15.85
N THR A 224 -5.37 3.90 16.86
CA THR A 224 -5.27 4.68 18.10
C THR A 224 -3.94 5.43 18.09
N VAL A 225 -4.00 6.74 17.89
CA VAL A 225 -2.83 7.63 17.97
C VAL A 225 -2.62 8.03 19.42
N LYS A 226 -1.42 7.80 19.96
CA LYS A 226 -1.07 8.03 21.37
C LYS A 226 0.23 8.79 21.49
N ASP A 227 0.35 9.55 22.61
CA ASP A 227 1.66 9.97 23.11
C ASP A 227 2.55 8.73 23.37
N THR A 228 3.80 8.83 23.01
CA THR A 228 4.85 7.81 23.22
C THR A 228 5.58 8.03 24.52
#